data_bbfa29fc524a3f5d401173ec46ae2ac4
#
_entry.id   bbfa29fc524a3f5d401173ec46ae2ac4
#
_cell.length_a   1.000
_cell.length_b   1.000
_cell.length_c   1.000
_cell.angle_alpha   90.00
_cell.angle_beta   90.00
_cell.angle_gamma   90.00
#
_symmetry.space_group_name_H-M   'P 1'
#
loop_
_entity.id
_entity.type
_entity.pdbx_description
1 polymer ?
#
loop_
_entity_poly.entity_id
_entity_poly.type
_entity_poly.pdbx_seq_one_letter_code
_entity_poly.pdbx_strand_id
1 'polypeptide(L)'
;MKIYISVVKQSNLSKLKLHELIVKVAETGLELQSRDGSMPSGRNGPYNDRETPVRNTSHWAITFSKAFQVTSQEKYTTAAIGCTEYLSGKKARPYGKTFWHRKSNSKDQCNGLIGQAWSIESIAVVSNTFNMPELADLVTEIFHLHPFNSKKKLWHRVEIDGEVLTIDETFNHQLWFAAASSMINSKDTEKIHKIIKIFLQGIQENIVQYTNGLIGQSIKTKKRITYDKNLILFFKKIVAQLIQTKTKRNWTLYKSIGYHTFNLYAFALLVKKFEVDHVWPESIIAKALD
;
A
#
# COMPACT_ATOMS: atom_id res chain seq x y z
N MET A 1 -10.07 -23.07 13.01
CA MET A 1 -10.79 -23.47 11.80
C MET A 1 -9.79 -23.50 10.65
N LYS A 2 -9.34 -24.70 10.24
CA LYS A 2 -8.45 -24.86 9.08
C LYS A 2 -9.31 -24.67 7.84
N ILE A 3 -9.13 -23.55 7.16
CA ILE A 3 -9.71 -23.37 5.82
C ILE A 3 -8.90 -24.29 4.91
N TYR A 4 -9.46 -25.44 4.56
CA TYR A 4 -8.96 -26.23 3.44
C TYR A 4 -9.28 -25.44 2.17
N ILE A 5 -8.28 -24.73 1.63
CA ILE A 5 -8.29 -24.41 0.22
C ILE A 5 -8.22 -25.78 -0.45
N SER A 6 -9.35 -26.23 -1.00
CA SER A 6 -9.37 -27.42 -1.85
C SER A 6 -8.35 -27.16 -2.97
N VAL A 7 -7.24 -27.86 -2.90
CA VAL A 7 -6.20 -27.81 -3.93
C VAL A 7 -6.86 -28.23 -5.24
N VAL A 8 -7.26 -27.25 -6.04
CA VAL A 8 -7.57 -27.48 -7.45
C VAL A 8 -6.38 -28.21 -8.02
N LYS A 9 -6.58 -29.43 -8.52
CA LYS A 9 -5.51 -30.29 -9.05
C LYS A 9 -4.55 -29.42 -9.87
N GLN A 10 -3.30 -29.34 -9.47
CA GLN A 10 -2.25 -28.49 -10.02
C GLN A 10 -2.10 -28.56 -11.54
N SER A 11 -2.59 -29.65 -12.16
CA SER A 11 -2.54 -29.92 -13.59
C SER A 11 -3.45 -29.02 -14.46
N ASN A 12 -4.46 -28.33 -13.88
CA ASN A 12 -5.39 -27.51 -14.67
C ASN A 12 -5.15 -26.00 -14.55
N LEU A 13 -4.40 -25.53 -13.55
CA LEU A 13 -4.12 -24.10 -13.35
C LEU A 13 -3.14 -23.55 -14.40
N SER A 14 -2.18 -24.36 -14.88
CA SER A 14 -1.18 -23.94 -15.88
C SER A 14 -1.74 -23.67 -17.28
N LYS A 15 -3.00 -24.02 -17.51
CA LYS A 15 -3.69 -23.80 -18.81
C LYS A 15 -4.71 -22.67 -18.80
N LEU A 16 -4.99 -22.07 -17.62
CA LEU A 16 -5.95 -20.98 -17.53
C LEU A 16 -5.31 -19.67 -18.00
N LYS A 17 -6.03 -18.91 -18.81
CA LYS A 17 -5.68 -17.53 -19.11
C LYS A 17 -5.92 -16.65 -17.88
N LEU A 18 -5.17 -15.54 -17.77
CA LEU A 18 -5.28 -14.65 -16.61
C LEU A 18 -6.72 -14.19 -16.31
N HIS A 19 -7.48 -13.84 -17.34
CA HIS A 19 -8.85 -13.42 -17.16
C HIS A 19 -9.78 -14.54 -16.64
N GLU A 20 -9.57 -15.79 -17.06
CA GLU A 20 -10.29 -16.96 -16.53
C GLU A 20 -9.96 -17.21 -15.05
N LEU A 21 -8.69 -17.01 -14.69
CA LEU A 21 -8.24 -17.12 -13.29
C LEU A 21 -8.91 -16.03 -12.43
N ILE A 22 -8.95 -14.77 -12.89
CA ILE A 22 -9.60 -13.67 -12.18
C ILE A 22 -11.07 -14.00 -11.91
N VAL A 23 -11.80 -14.47 -12.92
CA VAL A 23 -13.22 -14.83 -12.78
C VAL A 23 -13.40 -15.99 -11.80
N LYS A 24 -12.60 -17.03 -11.91
CA LYS A 24 -12.67 -18.19 -11.01
C LYS A 24 -12.38 -17.82 -9.56
N VAL A 25 -11.41 -16.94 -9.34
CA VAL A 25 -11.10 -16.41 -8.00
C VAL A 25 -12.25 -15.56 -7.48
N ALA A 26 -12.85 -14.69 -8.34
CA ALA A 26 -13.97 -13.85 -7.95
C ALA A 26 -15.20 -14.68 -7.54
N GLU A 27 -15.51 -15.82 -8.21
CA GLU A 27 -16.58 -16.74 -7.78
C GLU A 27 -16.36 -17.21 -6.34
N THR A 28 -15.15 -17.66 -6.02
CA THR A 28 -14.82 -18.05 -4.64
C THR A 28 -14.98 -16.88 -3.66
N GLY A 29 -14.68 -15.67 -4.10
CA GLY A 29 -14.86 -14.45 -3.31
C GLY A 29 -16.33 -14.16 -2.98
N LEU A 30 -17.25 -14.39 -3.90
CA LEU A 30 -18.69 -14.21 -3.66
C LEU A 30 -19.20 -15.11 -2.52
N GLU A 31 -18.69 -16.34 -2.43
CA GLU A 31 -19.03 -17.27 -1.35
C GLU A 31 -18.46 -16.86 0.02
N LEU A 32 -17.34 -16.13 0.03
CA LEU A 32 -16.65 -15.68 1.23
C LEU A 32 -17.16 -14.34 1.75
N GLN A 33 -17.84 -13.55 0.94
CA GLN A 33 -18.29 -12.21 1.32
C GLN A 33 -19.41 -12.29 2.35
N SER A 34 -19.24 -11.55 3.43
CA SER A 34 -20.26 -11.43 4.49
C SER A 34 -21.41 -10.53 4.03
N ARG A 35 -22.58 -10.63 4.68
CA ARG A 35 -23.77 -9.80 4.37
C ARG A 35 -23.53 -8.30 4.50
N ASP A 36 -22.55 -7.88 5.31
CA ASP A 36 -22.17 -6.47 5.47
C ASP A 36 -21.09 -6.01 4.45
N GLY A 37 -20.83 -6.82 3.43
CA GLY A 37 -19.85 -6.54 2.38
C GLY A 37 -18.41 -6.86 2.76
N SER A 38 -18.11 -7.19 4.02
CA SER A 38 -16.75 -7.48 4.46
C SER A 38 -16.26 -8.85 3.99
N MET A 39 -14.95 -8.96 3.79
CA MET A 39 -14.25 -10.23 3.57
C MET A 39 -13.64 -10.74 4.88
N PRO A 40 -13.39 -12.05 5.01
CA PRO A 40 -12.76 -12.60 6.20
C PRO A 40 -11.43 -11.91 6.52
N SER A 41 -11.20 -11.61 7.79
CA SER A 41 -9.94 -11.02 8.24
C SER A 41 -8.77 -12.00 8.09
N GLY A 42 -7.58 -11.46 7.83
CA GLY A 42 -6.35 -12.21 7.68
C GLY A 42 -5.36 -12.01 8.84
N ARG A 43 -4.12 -12.36 8.54
CA ARG A 43 -2.95 -12.09 9.37
C ARG A 43 -1.83 -11.54 8.52
N ASN A 44 -1.08 -10.58 9.06
CA ASN A 44 -0.02 -9.92 8.32
C ASN A 44 1.23 -10.80 8.23
N GLY A 45 1.42 -11.46 7.09
CA GLY A 45 2.63 -12.15 6.65
C GLY A 45 3.52 -12.74 7.76
N PRO A 46 4.83 -12.47 7.74
CA PRO A 46 5.78 -13.08 8.68
C PRO A 46 5.64 -12.58 10.12
N TYR A 47 4.89 -11.50 10.37
CA TYR A 47 4.65 -10.96 11.71
C TYR A 47 3.49 -11.64 12.42
N ASN A 48 2.64 -12.36 11.68
CA ASN A 48 1.43 -13.03 12.19
C ASN A 48 0.50 -12.09 12.99
N ASP A 49 0.56 -10.78 12.74
CA ASP A 49 -0.31 -9.80 13.36
C ASP A 49 -1.76 -10.05 12.94
N ARG A 50 -2.69 -9.99 13.90
CA ARG A 50 -4.12 -10.07 13.59
C ARG A 50 -4.55 -8.80 12.86
N GLU A 51 -5.25 -8.98 11.75
CA GLU A 51 -5.82 -7.89 10.95
C GLU A 51 -7.33 -7.78 11.17
N THR A 52 -7.87 -6.62 10.81
CA THR A 52 -9.31 -6.44 10.60
C THR A 52 -9.70 -6.97 9.21
N PRO A 53 -10.97 -7.03 8.85
CA PRO A 53 -11.39 -7.35 7.49
C PRO A 53 -10.92 -6.35 6.41
N VAL A 54 -10.56 -5.12 6.79
CA VAL A 54 -10.30 -3.99 5.87
C VAL A 54 -9.34 -4.34 4.74
N ARG A 55 -8.17 -4.94 5.04
CA ARG A 55 -7.19 -5.28 4.00
C ARG A 55 -7.76 -6.23 2.96
N ASN A 56 -8.32 -7.35 3.40
CA ASN A 56 -8.85 -8.35 2.47
C ASN A 56 -10.04 -7.79 1.69
N THR A 57 -10.94 -7.04 2.34
CA THR A 57 -12.06 -6.38 1.67
C THR A 57 -11.58 -5.43 0.58
N SER A 58 -10.51 -4.66 0.85
CA SER A 58 -9.89 -3.78 -0.16
C SER A 58 -9.40 -4.57 -1.38
N HIS A 59 -8.62 -5.62 -1.19
CA HIS A 59 -8.11 -6.41 -2.33
C HIS A 59 -9.22 -7.12 -3.11
N TRP A 60 -10.25 -7.62 -2.42
CA TRP A 60 -11.39 -8.27 -3.09
C TRP A 60 -12.26 -7.28 -3.87
N ALA A 61 -12.42 -6.04 -3.42
CA ALA A 61 -13.10 -5.00 -4.18
C ALA A 61 -12.47 -4.80 -5.58
N ILE A 62 -11.13 -4.80 -5.65
CA ILE A 62 -10.39 -4.74 -6.92
C ILE A 62 -10.65 -6.00 -7.76
N THR A 63 -10.60 -7.18 -7.13
CA THR A 63 -10.83 -8.46 -7.82
C THR A 63 -12.21 -8.52 -8.43
N PHE A 64 -13.27 -8.14 -7.70
CA PHE A 64 -14.64 -8.07 -8.21
C PHE A 64 -14.78 -7.04 -9.34
N SER A 65 -14.19 -5.86 -9.19
CA SER A 65 -14.18 -4.85 -10.27
C SER A 65 -13.52 -5.37 -11.54
N LYS A 66 -12.41 -6.12 -11.42
CA LYS A 66 -11.74 -6.75 -12.57
C LYS A 66 -12.57 -7.88 -13.18
N ALA A 67 -13.24 -8.70 -12.38
CA ALA A 67 -14.14 -9.73 -12.86
C ALA A 67 -15.34 -9.13 -13.61
N PHE A 68 -15.89 -8.01 -13.14
CA PHE A 68 -16.90 -7.25 -13.87
C PHE A 68 -16.38 -6.75 -15.22
N GLN A 69 -15.21 -6.13 -15.27
CA GLN A 69 -14.60 -5.63 -16.51
C GLN A 69 -14.40 -6.74 -17.56
N VAL A 70 -14.17 -7.98 -17.12
CA VAL A 70 -13.99 -9.15 -18.00
C VAL A 70 -15.32 -9.74 -18.45
N THR A 71 -16.36 -9.75 -17.59
CA THR A 71 -17.57 -10.55 -17.80
C THR A 71 -18.85 -9.74 -17.96
N SER A 72 -18.84 -8.47 -17.54
CA SER A 72 -20.01 -7.60 -17.42
C SER A 72 -21.15 -8.16 -16.53
N GLN A 73 -20.84 -9.12 -15.63
CA GLN A 73 -21.85 -9.73 -14.77
C GLN A 73 -22.12 -8.89 -13.53
N GLU A 74 -23.39 -8.52 -13.32
CA GLU A 74 -23.88 -7.63 -12.25
C GLU A 74 -23.52 -8.12 -10.82
N LYS A 75 -23.43 -9.43 -10.60
CA LYS A 75 -23.05 -9.99 -9.30
C LYS A 75 -21.71 -9.45 -8.79
N TYR A 76 -20.76 -9.14 -9.70
CA TYR A 76 -19.46 -8.58 -9.32
C TYR A 76 -19.54 -7.09 -9.01
N THR A 77 -20.43 -6.36 -9.69
CA THR A 77 -20.76 -4.96 -9.33
C THR A 77 -21.30 -4.89 -7.91
N THR A 78 -22.32 -5.70 -7.61
CA THR A 78 -22.94 -5.78 -6.28
C THR A 78 -21.89 -6.12 -5.21
N ALA A 79 -21.03 -7.09 -5.48
CA ALA A 79 -19.99 -7.49 -4.53
C ALA A 79 -18.92 -6.38 -4.31
N ALA A 80 -18.48 -5.71 -5.39
CA ALA A 80 -17.52 -4.61 -5.31
C ALA A 80 -18.08 -3.42 -4.52
N ILE A 81 -19.34 -3.04 -4.78
CA ILE A 81 -20.05 -1.97 -4.06
C ILE A 81 -20.19 -2.35 -2.58
N GLY A 82 -20.63 -3.57 -2.27
CA GLY A 82 -20.73 -4.05 -0.90
C GLY A 82 -19.40 -3.96 -0.14
N CYS A 83 -18.26 -4.25 -0.81
CA CYS A 83 -16.94 -4.04 -0.21
C CYS A 83 -16.70 -2.56 0.15
N THR A 84 -17.06 -1.62 -0.73
CA THR A 84 -16.85 -0.19 -0.46
C THR A 84 -17.81 0.37 0.58
N GLU A 85 -19.03 -0.13 0.67
CA GLU A 85 -19.97 0.16 1.76
C GLU A 85 -19.38 -0.22 3.12
N TYR A 86 -18.82 -1.43 3.24
CA TYR A 86 -18.12 -1.85 4.44
C TYR A 86 -16.94 -0.92 4.75
N LEU A 87 -16.08 -0.62 3.75
CA LEU A 87 -14.90 0.23 3.93
C LEU A 87 -15.26 1.66 4.34
N SER A 88 -16.36 2.20 3.84
CA SER A 88 -16.85 3.52 4.19
C SER A 88 -17.46 3.58 5.60
N GLY A 89 -17.86 2.42 6.14
CA GLY A 89 -18.59 2.30 7.40
C GLY A 89 -17.72 2.39 8.66
N LYS A 90 -18.37 2.57 9.81
CA LYS A 90 -17.74 2.67 11.14
C LYS A 90 -16.92 1.45 11.54
N LYS A 91 -17.20 0.25 11.03
CA LYS A 91 -16.41 -0.96 11.32
C LYS A 91 -15.01 -0.89 10.73
N ALA A 92 -14.86 -0.26 9.59
CA ALA A 92 -13.58 -0.04 8.91
C ALA A 92 -12.90 1.27 9.35
N ARG A 93 -13.69 2.27 9.70
CA ARG A 93 -13.26 3.63 10.09
C ARG A 93 -13.94 4.05 11.39
N PRO A 94 -13.53 3.50 12.56
CA PRO A 94 -14.27 3.68 13.82
C PRO A 94 -14.39 5.14 14.26
N TYR A 95 -13.44 5.99 13.89
CA TYR A 95 -13.44 7.43 14.20
C TYR A 95 -13.75 8.32 12.98
N GLY A 96 -14.17 7.72 11.86
CA GLY A 96 -14.42 8.47 10.62
C GLY A 96 -13.16 9.08 9.98
N LYS A 97 -11.96 8.69 10.43
CA LYS A 97 -10.67 9.19 9.91
C LYS A 97 -10.03 8.16 8.99
N THR A 98 -8.90 7.58 9.34
CA THR A 98 -8.20 6.57 8.54
C THR A 98 -8.76 5.18 8.76
N PHE A 99 -8.32 4.21 7.96
CA PHE A 99 -8.78 2.83 7.99
C PHE A 99 -8.10 2.03 9.10
N TRP A 100 -8.87 1.22 9.81
CA TRP A 100 -8.40 0.31 10.85
C TRP A 100 -7.93 -1.02 10.26
N HIS A 101 -6.63 -1.20 10.08
CA HIS A 101 -6.05 -2.41 9.48
C HIS A 101 -5.60 -3.46 10.49
N ARG A 102 -4.99 -3.06 11.60
CA ARG A 102 -4.36 -3.99 12.56
C ARG A 102 -5.05 -3.97 13.92
N LYS A 103 -5.19 -5.16 14.51
CA LYS A 103 -5.66 -5.36 15.90
C LYS A 103 -4.48 -5.51 16.86
N SER A 104 -3.47 -4.65 16.75
CA SER A 104 -2.27 -4.70 17.60
C SER A 104 -2.21 -3.47 18.48
N ASN A 105 -1.93 -3.69 19.78
CA ASN A 105 -1.73 -2.60 20.73
C ASN A 105 -0.26 -2.10 20.78
N SER A 106 0.66 -2.81 20.14
CA SER A 106 2.10 -2.48 20.12
C SER A 106 2.58 -1.80 18.84
N LYS A 107 1.68 -1.65 17.87
CA LYS A 107 1.96 -1.03 16.56
C LYS A 107 0.81 -0.11 16.19
N ASP A 108 1.07 0.86 15.28
CA ASP A 108 -0.01 1.69 14.74
C ASP A 108 -1.12 0.81 14.13
N GLN A 109 -2.37 1.17 14.37
CA GLN A 109 -3.54 0.42 13.91
C GLN A 109 -3.87 0.72 12.44
N CYS A 110 -3.40 1.85 11.93
CA CYS A 110 -3.56 2.26 10.54
C CYS A 110 -2.72 1.41 9.56
N ASN A 111 -1.77 0.62 10.04
CA ASN A 111 -0.77 -0.12 9.25
C ASN A 111 0.10 0.78 8.36
N GLY A 112 0.53 1.92 8.89
CA GLY A 112 1.31 2.90 8.15
C GLY A 112 0.58 3.45 6.93
N LEU A 113 1.33 4.02 5.99
CA LEU A 113 0.77 4.48 4.72
C LEU A 113 0.31 3.32 3.82
N ILE A 114 0.92 2.13 3.94
CA ILE A 114 0.58 1.00 3.07
C ILE A 114 -0.85 0.50 3.31
N GLY A 115 -1.29 0.46 4.57
CA GLY A 115 -2.67 0.10 4.88
C GLY A 115 -3.65 1.06 4.21
N GLN A 116 -3.39 2.36 4.34
CA GLN A 116 -4.23 3.39 3.74
C GLN A 116 -4.19 3.32 2.20
N ALA A 117 -3.01 3.06 1.62
CA ALA A 117 -2.85 2.90 0.18
C ALA A 117 -3.73 1.78 -0.40
N TRP A 118 -3.79 0.60 0.24
CA TRP A 118 -4.64 -0.49 -0.23
C TRP A 118 -6.13 -0.13 -0.25
N SER A 119 -6.58 0.60 0.75
CA SER A 119 -7.99 1.02 0.82
C SER A 119 -8.29 2.18 -0.14
N ILE A 120 -7.37 3.13 -0.30
CA ILE A 120 -7.48 4.19 -1.30
C ILE A 120 -7.53 3.60 -2.72
N GLU A 121 -6.60 2.68 -3.05
CA GLU A 121 -6.56 2.01 -4.35
C GLU A 121 -7.91 1.32 -4.67
N SER A 122 -8.40 0.51 -3.73
CA SER A 122 -9.62 -0.25 -3.95
C SER A 122 -10.84 0.63 -4.16
N ILE A 123 -11.01 1.66 -3.33
CA ILE A 123 -12.15 2.58 -3.43
C ILE A 123 -12.04 3.42 -4.71
N ALA A 124 -10.83 3.89 -5.08
CA ALA A 124 -10.62 4.61 -6.33
C ALA A 124 -10.91 3.74 -7.56
N VAL A 125 -10.52 2.45 -7.55
CA VAL A 125 -10.84 1.49 -8.61
C VAL A 125 -12.35 1.31 -8.75
N VAL A 126 -13.07 1.10 -7.65
CA VAL A 126 -14.54 0.95 -7.66
C VAL A 126 -15.20 2.23 -8.15
N SER A 127 -14.81 3.38 -7.61
CA SER A 127 -15.29 4.70 -8.02
C SER A 127 -15.15 4.92 -9.53
N ASN A 128 -13.97 4.66 -10.07
CA ASN A 128 -13.70 4.85 -11.50
C ASN A 128 -14.40 3.79 -12.39
N THR A 129 -14.58 2.57 -11.89
CA THR A 129 -15.19 1.49 -12.66
C THR A 129 -16.71 1.66 -12.79
N PHE A 130 -17.36 2.12 -11.71
CA PHE A 130 -18.80 2.22 -11.60
C PHE A 130 -19.35 3.65 -11.58
N ASN A 131 -18.47 4.65 -11.80
CA ASN A 131 -18.80 6.08 -11.81
C ASN A 131 -19.49 6.56 -10.52
N MET A 132 -18.84 6.32 -9.39
CA MET A 132 -19.31 6.66 -8.03
C MET A 132 -18.47 7.82 -7.44
N PRO A 133 -18.78 9.09 -7.74
CA PRO A 133 -17.96 10.23 -7.34
C PRO A 133 -17.85 10.43 -5.83
N GLU A 134 -18.87 10.02 -5.05
CA GLU A 134 -18.84 10.06 -3.59
C GLU A 134 -17.73 9.21 -2.98
N LEU A 135 -17.35 8.12 -3.64
CA LEU A 135 -16.20 7.31 -3.24
C LEU A 135 -14.87 8.01 -3.54
N ALA A 136 -14.80 8.78 -4.63
CA ALA A 136 -13.63 9.60 -4.93
C ALA A 136 -13.45 10.73 -3.90
N ASP A 137 -14.53 11.36 -3.46
CA ASP A 137 -14.50 12.37 -2.39
C ASP A 137 -14.01 11.78 -1.07
N LEU A 138 -14.46 10.57 -0.72
CA LEU A 138 -14.01 9.86 0.48
C LEU A 138 -12.49 9.61 0.47
N VAL A 139 -11.94 9.07 -0.60
CA VAL A 139 -10.48 8.81 -0.66
C VAL A 139 -9.65 10.07 -0.80
N THR A 140 -10.23 11.15 -1.33
CA THR A 140 -9.63 12.49 -1.35
C THR A 140 -9.50 13.03 0.08
N GLU A 141 -10.55 12.93 0.89
CA GLU A 141 -10.49 13.28 2.32
C GLU A 141 -9.37 12.52 3.02
N ILE A 142 -9.31 11.19 2.86
CA ILE A 142 -8.30 10.35 3.51
C ILE A 142 -6.89 10.72 3.05
N PHE A 143 -6.67 10.98 1.75
CA PHE A 143 -5.39 11.46 1.26
C PHE A 143 -4.94 12.74 1.98
N HIS A 144 -5.84 13.72 2.12
CA HIS A 144 -5.53 15.00 2.76
C HIS A 144 -5.35 14.91 4.29
N LEU A 145 -5.82 13.86 4.95
CA LEU A 145 -5.50 13.61 6.36
C LEU A 145 -4.00 13.38 6.59
N HIS A 146 -3.26 12.90 5.58
CA HIS A 146 -1.84 12.57 5.70
C HIS A 146 -0.96 13.78 5.38
N PRO A 147 -0.36 14.46 6.37
CA PRO A 147 0.48 15.63 6.13
C PRO A 147 1.69 15.27 5.26
N PHE A 148 1.95 16.09 4.24
CA PHE A 148 3.10 15.97 3.38
C PHE A 148 4.21 16.92 3.84
N ASN A 149 5.37 16.38 4.18
CA ASN A 149 6.55 17.15 4.50
C ASN A 149 7.28 17.57 3.22
N SER A 150 7.07 18.81 2.76
CA SER A 150 7.63 19.33 1.51
C SER A 150 9.18 19.34 1.48
N LYS A 151 9.83 19.53 2.64
CA LYS A 151 11.30 19.53 2.75
C LYS A 151 11.90 18.13 2.58
N LYS A 152 11.24 17.11 3.13
CA LYS A 152 11.66 15.70 2.99
C LYS A 152 11.03 15.03 1.79
N LYS A 153 9.97 15.64 1.23
CA LYS A 153 9.14 15.12 0.12
C LYS A 153 8.54 13.75 0.45
N LEU A 154 7.99 13.61 1.66
CA LEU A 154 7.45 12.37 2.23
C LEU A 154 6.22 12.64 3.08
N TRP A 155 5.28 11.66 3.13
CA TRP A 155 4.08 11.74 3.95
C TRP A 155 4.30 11.22 5.38
N HIS A 156 3.56 11.80 6.29
CA HIS A 156 3.36 11.30 7.63
C HIS A 156 2.29 10.20 7.66
N ARG A 157 2.44 9.24 8.58
CA ARG A 157 1.37 8.32 8.94
C ARG A 157 0.32 9.06 9.77
N VAL A 158 -0.91 8.57 9.71
CA VAL A 158 -2.02 9.06 10.55
C VAL A 158 -2.74 7.88 11.14
N GLU A 159 -2.94 7.89 12.45
CA GLU A 159 -3.62 6.83 13.18
C GLU A 159 -5.14 6.86 12.93
N ILE A 160 -5.84 5.80 13.34
CA ILE A 160 -7.27 5.63 13.05
C ILE A 160 -8.17 6.71 13.65
N ASP A 161 -7.74 7.35 14.74
CA ASP A 161 -8.40 8.48 15.40
C ASP A 161 -8.03 9.86 14.81
N GLY A 162 -7.07 9.89 13.89
CA GLY A 162 -6.58 11.10 13.23
C GLY A 162 -5.30 11.68 13.83
N GLU A 163 -4.69 11.02 14.85
CA GLU A 163 -3.39 11.45 15.38
C GLU A 163 -2.31 11.37 14.28
N VAL A 164 -1.58 12.48 14.09
CA VAL A 164 -0.47 12.55 13.13
C VAL A 164 0.77 11.91 13.74
N LEU A 165 1.18 10.79 13.17
CA LEU A 165 2.39 10.06 13.56
C LEU A 165 3.64 10.58 12.81
N THR A 166 4.78 9.93 13.04
CA THR A 166 6.02 10.23 12.32
C THR A 166 5.90 9.93 10.82
N ILE A 167 6.83 10.47 10.02
CA ILE A 167 6.99 10.07 8.61
C ILE A 167 7.13 8.55 8.53
N ASP A 168 6.47 7.94 7.56
CA ASP A 168 6.66 6.51 7.29
C ASP A 168 8.04 6.30 6.66
N GLU A 169 8.93 5.66 7.38
CA GLU A 169 10.31 5.42 6.93
C GLU A 169 10.45 4.19 6.02
N THR A 170 9.34 3.62 5.58
CA THR A 170 9.30 2.49 4.66
C THR A 170 9.08 2.99 3.24
N PHE A 171 10.05 2.79 2.36
CA PHE A 171 10.02 3.35 1.01
C PHE A 171 8.82 2.85 0.19
N ASN A 172 8.55 1.54 0.22
CA ASN A 172 7.41 1.00 -0.52
C ASN A 172 6.05 1.51 0.01
N HIS A 173 5.93 1.88 1.28
CA HIS A 173 4.71 2.48 1.81
C HIS A 173 4.45 3.86 1.21
N GLN A 174 5.49 4.69 1.13
CA GLN A 174 5.45 6.01 0.49
C GLN A 174 5.09 5.89 -1.00
N LEU A 175 5.76 4.97 -1.70
CA LEU A 175 5.56 4.75 -3.13
C LEU A 175 4.14 4.25 -3.44
N TRP A 176 3.64 3.28 -2.65
CA TRP A 176 2.29 2.76 -2.81
C TRP A 176 1.22 3.79 -2.49
N PHE A 177 1.44 4.62 -1.48
CA PHE A 177 0.52 5.71 -1.14
C PHE A 177 0.42 6.72 -2.30
N ALA A 178 1.55 7.07 -2.91
CA ALA A 178 1.55 7.90 -4.12
C ALA A 178 0.83 7.23 -5.29
N ALA A 179 1.13 5.94 -5.56
CA ALA A 179 0.53 5.19 -6.66
C ALA A 179 -0.99 5.02 -6.52
N ALA A 180 -1.47 4.61 -5.35
CA ALA A 180 -2.89 4.50 -5.06
C ALA A 180 -3.61 5.85 -5.19
N SER A 181 -3.02 6.91 -4.62
CA SER A 181 -3.60 8.25 -4.66
C SER A 181 -3.60 8.85 -6.06
N SER A 182 -2.71 8.43 -6.96
CA SER A 182 -2.73 8.87 -8.37
C SER A 182 -3.97 8.40 -9.14
N MET A 183 -4.69 7.41 -8.61
CA MET A 183 -5.92 6.86 -9.20
C MET A 183 -7.17 7.63 -8.80
N ILE A 184 -7.08 8.53 -7.80
CA ILE A 184 -8.19 9.35 -7.34
C ILE A 184 -8.63 10.29 -8.47
N ASN A 185 -9.91 10.24 -8.82
CA ASN A 185 -10.52 11.08 -9.83
C ASN A 185 -11.62 11.95 -9.19
N SER A 186 -11.23 13.08 -8.62
CA SER A 186 -12.11 14.03 -7.91
C SER A 186 -11.79 15.47 -8.33
N LYS A 187 -12.51 16.43 -7.78
CA LYS A 187 -12.21 17.86 -7.96
C LYS A 187 -10.81 18.28 -7.50
N ASP A 188 -10.17 17.50 -6.63
CA ASP A 188 -8.83 17.79 -6.10
C ASP A 188 -7.71 17.00 -6.82
N THR A 189 -8.01 16.30 -7.91
CA THR A 189 -7.04 15.49 -8.68
C THR A 189 -5.76 16.26 -9.00
N GLU A 190 -5.87 17.50 -9.48
CA GLU A 190 -4.72 18.35 -9.82
C GLU A 190 -3.83 18.65 -8.59
N LYS A 191 -4.43 18.91 -7.43
CA LYS A 191 -3.71 19.17 -6.18
C LYS A 191 -2.98 17.90 -5.70
N ILE A 192 -3.66 16.75 -5.76
CA ILE A 192 -3.08 15.44 -5.43
C ILE A 192 -1.89 15.15 -6.33
N HIS A 193 -2.06 15.29 -7.64
CA HIS A 193 -1.00 15.06 -8.63
C HIS A 193 0.20 15.99 -8.40
N LYS A 194 -0.03 17.26 -8.04
CA LYS A 194 1.05 18.20 -7.71
C LYS A 194 1.91 17.70 -6.54
N ILE A 195 1.28 17.19 -5.49
CA ILE A 195 1.99 16.64 -4.32
C ILE A 195 2.76 15.36 -4.73
N ILE A 196 2.15 14.48 -5.52
CA ILE A 196 2.81 13.27 -6.02
C ILE A 196 4.03 13.63 -6.88
N LYS A 197 3.95 14.65 -7.74
CA LYS A 197 5.12 15.14 -8.50
C LYS A 197 6.26 15.59 -7.60
N ILE A 198 5.97 16.30 -6.51
CA ILE A 198 6.99 16.70 -5.51
C ILE A 198 7.62 15.46 -4.84
N PHE A 199 6.82 14.44 -4.54
CA PHE A 199 7.35 13.16 -4.04
C PHE A 199 8.28 12.50 -5.06
N LEU A 200 7.88 12.41 -6.34
CA LEU A 200 8.71 11.84 -7.42
C LEU A 200 10.05 12.56 -7.57
N GLN A 201 10.07 13.89 -7.47
CA GLN A 201 11.31 14.69 -7.44
C GLN A 201 12.23 14.34 -6.26
N GLY A 202 11.67 13.79 -5.18
CA GLY A 202 12.41 13.40 -3.98
C GLY A 202 12.91 11.95 -3.99
N ILE A 203 12.55 11.16 -4.99
CA ILE A 203 12.84 9.72 -4.98
C ILE A 203 14.35 9.46 -4.90
N GLN A 204 15.18 10.12 -5.70
CA GLN A 204 16.64 9.94 -5.69
C GLN A 204 17.27 10.24 -4.32
N GLU A 205 16.71 11.20 -3.59
CA GLU A 205 17.19 11.58 -2.26
C GLU A 205 16.78 10.57 -1.19
N ASN A 206 15.63 9.91 -1.38
CA ASN A 206 14.97 9.06 -0.38
C ASN A 206 15.15 7.56 -0.62
N ILE A 207 15.38 7.12 -1.85
CA ILE A 207 15.49 5.70 -2.17
C ILE A 207 16.87 5.13 -1.79
N VAL A 208 16.87 3.92 -1.23
CA VAL A 208 18.06 3.07 -1.15
C VAL A 208 17.99 2.11 -2.32
N GLN A 209 18.93 2.19 -3.25
CA GLN A 209 19.07 1.23 -4.34
C GLN A 209 20.41 0.53 -4.25
N TYR A 210 20.40 -0.79 -4.26
CA TYR A 210 21.61 -1.60 -4.24
C TYR A 210 22.30 -1.62 -5.61
N THR A 211 23.56 -2.10 -5.66
CA THR A 211 24.34 -2.14 -6.89
C THR A 211 23.73 -3.01 -7.99
N ASN A 212 22.99 -4.05 -7.59
CA ASN A 212 22.23 -4.95 -8.47
C ASN A 212 20.82 -4.44 -8.79
N GLY A 213 20.54 -3.18 -8.66
CA GLY A 213 19.22 -2.57 -8.97
C GLY A 213 18.14 -2.76 -7.92
N LEU A 214 18.30 -3.69 -6.97
CA LEU A 214 17.31 -3.97 -5.93
C LEU A 214 16.95 -2.72 -5.13
N ILE A 215 15.66 -2.45 -4.95
CA ILE A 215 15.15 -1.32 -4.16
C ILE A 215 15.07 -1.72 -2.69
N GLY A 216 15.73 -0.95 -1.85
CA GLY A 216 15.72 -1.16 -0.40
C GLY A 216 14.37 -0.84 0.24
N GLN A 217 14.04 -1.56 1.32
CA GLN A 217 12.77 -1.39 2.02
C GLN A 217 12.62 -0.01 2.67
N SER A 218 13.68 0.51 3.27
CA SER A 218 13.63 1.77 4.04
C SER A 218 14.11 2.95 3.21
N ILE A 219 13.60 4.13 3.53
CA ILE A 219 14.13 5.40 2.99
C ILE A 219 15.57 5.63 3.46
N LYS A 220 16.30 6.46 2.70
CA LYS A 220 17.61 6.97 3.14
C LYS A 220 17.42 7.86 4.37
N THR A 221 17.82 7.38 5.52
CA THR A 221 17.90 8.23 6.71
C THR A 221 19.26 8.93 6.73
N LYS A 222 19.29 10.26 6.63
CA LYS A 222 20.47 11.02 7.04
C LYS A 222 20.59 10.84 8.56
N LYS A 223 21.36 9.85 9.00
CA LYS A 223 21.63 9.65 10.43
C LYS A 223 22.31 10.90 10.93
N ARG A 224 21.58 11.80 11.59
CA ARG A 224 22.21 12.84 12.43
C ARG A 224 22.83 12.10 13.61
N ILE A 225 24.15 12.04 13.63
CA ILE A 225 24.89 11.69 14.83
C ILE A 225 24.61 12.84 15.81
N THR A 226 23.70 12.63 16.75
CA THR A 226 23.47 13.59 17.83
C THR A 226 24.72 13.55 18.72
N TYR A 227 25.37 14.68 18.79
CA TYR A 227 26.54 14.88 19.67
C TYR A 227 26.10 14.63 21.12
N ASP A 228 26.61 13.56 21.72
CA ASP A 228 26.37 13.27 23.12
C ASP A 228 27.56 13.81 23.90
N LYS A 229 27.31 14.61 24.92
CA LYS A 229 28.37 15.20 25.75
C LYS A 229 29.23 14.14 26.48
N ASN A 230 28.71 12.89 26.54
CA ASN A 230 29.43 11.74 27.06
C ASN A 230 30.14 11.00 25.92
N LEU A 231 31.45 11.15 25.82
CA LEU A 231 32.29 10.60 24.75
C LEU A 231 32.15 9.07 24.64
N ILE A 232 32.01 8.36 25.75
CA ILE A 232 31.89 6.90 25.81
C ILE A 232 30.49 6.47 25.21
N LEU A 233 29.43 7.18 25.56
CA LEU A 233 28.08 6.95 24.98
C LEU A 233 28.05 7.28 23.48
N PHE A 234 28.77 8.32 23.07
CA PHE A 234 28.93 8.71 21.68
C PHE A 234 29.65 7.60 20.89
N PHE A 235 30.78 7.09 21.36
CA PHE A 235 31.50 5.98 20.73
C PHE A 235 30.66 4.69 20.71
N LYS A 236 29.97 4.35 21.81
CA LYS A 236 29.06 3.19 21.84
C LYS A 236 27.91 3.33 20.80
N LYS A 237 27.36 4.53 20.63
CA LYS A 237 26.32 4.80 19.60
C LYS A 237 26.89 4.68 18.18
N ILE A 238 28.11 5.17 17.93
CA ILE A 238 28.80 5.01 16.63
C ILE A 238 29.05 3.53 16.34
N VAL A 239 29.64 2.80 17.29
CA VAL A 239 29.90 1.36 17.13
C VAL A 239 28.59 0.58 16.92
N ALA A 240 27.54 0.84 17.69
CA ALA A 240 26.23 0.21 17.52
C ALA A 240 25.57 0.58 16.17
N GLN A 241 25.87 1.74 15.59
CA GLN A 241 25.42 2.13 14.26
C GLN A 241 26.22 1.44 13.14
N LEU A 242 27.49 1.17 13.37
CA LEU A 242 28.37 0.48 12.41
C LEU A 242 28.15 -1.04 12.41
N ILE A 243 27.81 -1.61 13.58
CA ILE A 243 27.51 -3.04 13.74
C ILE A 243 26.00 -3.26 13.52
N GLN A 244 25.54 -3.23 12.27
CA GLN A 244 24.33 -3.94 11.96
C GLN A 244 24.60 -5.44 12.14
N THR A 245 23.90 -6.08 13.08
CA THR A 245 24.05 -7.54 13.22
C THR A 245 23.77 -8.20 11.89
N LYS A 246 24.53 -9.23 11.52
CA LYS A 246 24.36 -10.00 10.27
C LYS A 246 22.89 -10.40 10.07
N THR A 247 22.21 -10.76 11.14
CA THR A 247 20.77 -11.11 11.16
C THR A 247 19.88 -9.95 10.70
N LYS A 248 20.11 -8.73 11.22
CA LYS A 248 19.32 -7.55 10.85
C LYS A 248 19.54 -7.15 9.39
N ARG A 249 20.77 -7.26 8.90
CA ARG A 249 21.11 -7.02 7.49
C ARG A 249 20.45 -8.02 6.57
N ASN A 250 20.51 -9.32 6.88
CA ASN A 250 19.88 -10.38 6.12
C ASN A 250 18.35 -10.22 6.09
N TRP A 251 17.74 -9.85 7.23
CA TRP A 251 16.31 -9.60 7.31
C TRP A 251 15.87 -8.39 6.47
N THR A 252 16.65 -7.31 6.47
CA THR A 252 16.38 -6.14 5.62
C THR A 252 16.49 -6.49 4.14
N LEU A 253 17.52 -7.27 3.76
CA LEU A 253 17.70 -7.73 2.39
C LEU A 253 16.55 -8.65 1.94
N TYR A 254 16.17 -9.62 2.76
CA TYR A 254 15.05 -10.52 2.52
C TYR A 254 13.75 -9.75 2.24
N LYS A 255 13.44 -8.75 3.06
CA LYS A 255 12.29 -7.87 2.82
C LYS A 255 12.41 -7.07 1.53
N SER A 256 13.60 -6.52 1.24
CA SER A 256 13.83 -5.76 0.01
C SER A 256 13.57 -6.62 -1.23
N ILE A 257 14.02 -7.89 -1.23
CA ILE A 257 13.74 -8.84 -2.31
C ILE A 257 12.24 -9.11 -2.43
N GLY A 258 11.56 -9.38 -1.31
CA GLY A 258 10.13 -9.67 -1.31
C GLY A 258 9.26 -8.50 -1.79
N TYR A 259 9.69 -7.27 -1.56
CA TYR A 259 8.94 -6.08 -1.97
C TYR A 259 9.36 -5.50 -3.32
N HIS A 260 10.38 -6.04 -3.98
CA HIS A 260 10.91 -5.46 -5.21
C HIS A 260 9.87 -5.40 -6.33
N THR A 261 9.20 -6.52 -6.61
CA THR A 261 8.13 -6.58 -7.62
C THR A 261 6.95 -5.70 -7.28
N PHE A 262 6.62 -5.52 -6.00
CA PHE A 262 5.59 -4.58 -5.57
C PHE A 262 6.01 -3.13 -5.85
N ASN A 263 7.28 -2.77 -5.67
CA ASN A 263 7.78 -1.45 -6.02
C ASN A 263 7.67 -1.21 -7.53
N LEU A 264 8.07 -2.19 -8.36
CA LEU A 264 7.95 -2.10 -9.81
C LEU A 264 6.49 -1.95 -10.26
N TYR A 265 5.56 -2.67 -9.64
CA TYR A 265 4.13 -2.51 -9.93
C TYR A 265 3.61 -1.12 -9.56
N ALA A 266 4.00 -0.58 -8.41
CA ALA A 266 3.61 0.78 -8.02
C ALA A 266 4.18 1.84 -9.00
N PHE A 267 5.42 1.68 -9.48
CA PHE A 267 5.95 2.52 -10.56
C PHE A 267 5.17 2.35 -11.86
N ALA A 268 4.75 1.13 -12.21
CA ALA A 268 3.93 0.90 -13.41
C ALA A 268 2.55 1.58 -13.33
N LEU A 269 1.96 1.72 -12.14
CA LEU A 269 0.75 2.51 -11.95
C LEU A 269 0.99 4.01 -12.14
N LEU A 270 2.13 4.51 -11.64
CA LEU A 270 2.50 5.93 -11.73
C LEU A 270 2.90 6.34 -13.14
N VAL A 271 3.59 5.48 -13.91
CA VAL A 271 4.08 5.81 -15.25
C VAL A 271 2.95 6.28 -16.18
N LYS A 272 1.78 5.65 -16.10
CA LYS A 272 0.59 6.02 -16.88
C LYS A 272 0.16 7.48 -16.71
N LYS A 273 0.55 8.11 -15.61
CA LYS A 273 0.16 9.48 -15.25
C LYS A 273 1.33 10.48 -15.34
N PHE A 274 2.56 10.03 -15.13
CA PHE A 274 3.71 10.90 -14.86
C PHE A 274 4.95 10.62 -15.73
N GLU A 275 4.92 9.64 -16.65
CA GLU A 275 6.07 9.29 -17.51
C GLU A 275 6.61 10.48 -18.33
N VAL A 276 5.70 11.31 -18.84
CA VAL A 276 6.05 12.48 -19.65
C VAL A 276 6.56 13.68 -18.83
N ASP A 277 6.50 13.57 -17.52
CA ASP A 277 6.97 14.64 -16.63
C ASP A 277 8.49 14.52 -16.40
N HIS A 278 9.21 15.66 -16.46
CA HIS A 278 10.65 15.74 -16.16
C HIS A 278 11.04 15.27 -14.74
N VAL A 279 10.06 14.97 -13.91
CA VAL A 279 10.27 14.47 -12.55
C VAL A 279 10.33 12.94 -12.47
N TRP A 280 10.15 12.24 -13.58
CA TRP A 280 10.12 10.77 -13.62
C TRP A 280 11.49 10.16 -13.33
N PRO A 281 11.62 9.22 -12.40
CA PRO A 281 12.90 8.66 -11.97
C PRO A 281 13.41 7.53 -12.90
N GLU A 282 13.56 7.83 -14.19
CA GLU A 282 13.87 6.85 -15.25
C GLU A 282 15.12 6.00 -14.95
N SER A 283 16.22 6.63 -14.55
CA SER A 283 17.47 5.93 -14.26
C SER A 283 17.37 4.92 -13.10
N ILE A 284 16.52 5.22 -12.11
CA ILE A 284 16.28 4.34 -10.96
C ILE A 284 15.48 3.13 -11.42
N ILE A 285 14.45 3.33 -12.24
CA ILE A 285 13.56 2.28 -12.73
C ILE A 285 14.29 1.38 -13.71
N ALA A 286 15.03 1.95 -14.68
CA ALA A 286 15.85 1.18 -15.61
C ALA A 286 16.79 0.22 -14.85
N LYS A 287 17.54 0.75 -13.88
CA LYS A 287 18.43 -0.06 -13.06
C LYS A 287 17.71 -1.12 -12.20
N ALA A 288 16.45 -0.91 -11.86
CA ALA A 288 15.67 -1.85 -11.07
C ALA A 288 15.05 -2.98 -11.93
N LEU A 289 15.01 -2.80 -13.24
CA LEU A 289 14.53 -3.79 -14.22
C LEU A 289 15.66 -4.68 -14.76
N ASP A 290 16.91 -4.22 -14.70
CA ASP A 290 18.12 -5.00 -15.05
C ASP A 290 18.41 -6.08 -14.00
#